data_46794f24d9a1a7593d796283fb94454f
#
_entry.id   46794f24d9a1a7593d796283fb94454f
#
_cell.length_a   1.000
_cell.length_b   1.000
_cell.length_c   1.000
_cell.angle_alpha   90.00
_cell.angle_beta   90.00
_cell.angle_gamma   90.00
#
_symmetry.space_group_name_H-M   'P 1'
#
loop_
_entity.id
_entity.type
_entity.pdbx_description
1 polymer ?
#
loop_
_entity_poly.entity_id
_entity_poly.type
_entity_poly.pdbx_seq_one_letter_code
_entity_poly.pdbx_strand_id
1 'polypeptide(L)'
;MKSCFIPETRVQVYFIDNNPLYKSLPDLIYKARNGRIFSDIDKRFAFFSVAAIDTLTSLFWAPDVFICNDWQTSFIPALLQDQFKQEEFYSNMKSVYVIHSVNNYRKFSNSTYDMLGLTPNKSGKLVDNHINAIENSDLTIAINYESSKLMENMKKQRKLFETFESNNNLVIDIPKKTNREVWKETANTIESVCRKL
;
A
#
# COMPACT_ATOMS: atom_id res chain seq x y z
N MET A 1 7.95 19.27 -4.52
CA MET A 1 6.92 18.44 -5.14
C MET A 1 6.60 18.97 -6.53
N LYS A 2 6.36 18.10 -7.50
CA LYS A 2 5.94 18.42 -8.88
C LYS A 2 4.67 17.63 -9.20
N SER A 3 3.86 18.08 -10.16
CA SER A 3 2.68 17.32 -10.58
C SER A 3 2.44 17.44 -12.08
N CYS A 4 1.73 16.46 -12.64
CA CYS A 4 1.20 16.50 -13.99
C CYS A 4 -0.11 15.73 -14.07
N PHE A 5 -0.91 15.98 -15.10
CA PHE A 5 -2.08 15.15 -15.40
C PHE A 5 -1.69 14.00 -16.33
N ILE A 6 -2.30 12.85 -16.13
CA ILE A 6 -2.26 11.78 -17.13
C ILE A 6 -3.01 12.29 -18.36
N PRO A 7 -2.40 12.26 -19.59
CA PRO A 7 -3.05 12.74 -20.80
C PRO A 7 -4.45 12.18 -20.98
N GLU A 8 -5.37 13.01 -21.43
CA GLU A 8 -6.78 12.68 -21.68
C GLU A 8 -7.59 12.20 -20.45
N THR A 9 -7.07 12.43 -19.23
CA THR A 9 -7.76 12.08 -17.99
C THR A 9 -7.82 13.28 -17.02
N ARG A 10 -8.60 13.12 -15.94
CA ARG A 10 -8.60 14.03 -14.78
C ARG A 10 -7.69 13.56 -13.66
N VAL A 11 -6.90 12.51 -13.91
CA VAL A 11 -6.01 11.94 -12.91
C VAL A 11 -4.76 12.78 -12.81
N GLN A 12 -4.50 13.34 -11.64
CA GLN A 12 -3.29 14.09 -11.33
C GLN A 12 -2.28 13.19 -10.63
N VAL A 13 -1.04 13.23 -11.10
CA VAL A 13 0.10 12.50 -10.52
C VAL A 13 0.99 13.50 -9.81
N TYR A 14 1.34 13.20 -8.57
CA TYR A 14 2.26 13.97 -7.76
C TYR A 14 3.59 13.24 -7.62
N PHE A 15 4.68 13.96 -7.80
CA PHE A 15 6.04 13.45 -7.66
C PHE A 15 6.65 13.96 -6.37
N ILE A 16 6.95 13.05 -5.46
CA ILE A 16 7.65 13.32 -4.21
C ILE A 16 9.14 13.13 -4.49
N ASP A 17 9.89 14.24 -4.49
CA ASP A 17 11.32 14.25 -4.78
C ASP A 17 12.14 14.25 -3.49
N ASN A 18 13.02 13.25 -3.34
CA ASN A 18 13.97 13.15 -2.24
C ASN A 18 15.30 12.59 -2.78
N ASN A 19 16.24 13.48 -3.07
CA ASN A 19 17.53 13.11 -3.64
C ASN A 19 18.34 12.13 -2.79
N PRO A 20 18.45 12.27 -1.45
CA PRO A 20 19.19 11.32 -0.63
C PRO A 20 18.70 9.88 -0.73
N LEU A 21 17.38 9.67 -0.84
CA LEU A 21 16.78 8.35 -0.89
C LEU A 21 16.63 7.79 -2.32
N TYR A 22 16.34 8.65 -3.32
CA TYR A 22 15.92 8.19 -4.65
C TYR A 22 16.82 8.65 -5.80
N LYS A 23 17.84 9.50 -5.54
CA LYS A 23 18.77 9.92 -6.58
C LYS A 23 19.65 8.76 -7.03
N SER A 24 19.88 8.66 -8.32
CA SER A 24 20.79 7.69 -8.94
C SER A 24 20.37 6.23 -8.84
N LEU A 25 19.08 5.95 -8.73
CA LEU A 25 18.58 4.58 -8.88
C LEU A 25 18.38 4.27 -10.37
N PRO A 26 19.24 3.43 -10.96
CA PRO A 26 19.21 3.23 -12.41
C PRO A 26 18.01 2.42 -12.90
N ASP A 27 17.38 1.62 -12.02
CA ASP A 27 16.36 0.66 -12.44
C ASP A 27 15.11 0.68 -11.57
N LEU A 28 15.14 -0.05 -10.45
CA LEU A 28 14.01 -0.18 -9.52
C LEU A 28 14.32 0.49 -8.19
N ILE A 29 13.30 1.15 -7.61
CA ILE A 29 13.46 1.90 -6.36
C ILE A 29 13.79 1.04 -5.14
N TYR A 30 13.75 -0.29 -5.25
CA TYR A 30 13.99 -1.24 -4.15
C TYR A 30 15.05 -2.29 -4.43
N LYS A 31 15.53 -2.45 -5.69
CA LYS A 31 16.60 -3.41 -6.02
C LYS A 31 17.52 -2.92 -7.13
N ALA A 32 18.77 -3.37 -7.09
CA ALA A 32 19.77 -3.12 -8.12
C ALA A 32 19.58 -4.04 -9.35
N ARG A 33 20.26 -3.75 -10.46
CA ARG A 33 20.23 -4.55 -11.71
C ARG A 33 20.56 -6.03 -11.49
N ASN A 34 21.46 -6.33 -10.57
CA ASN A 34 21.83 -7.71 -10.22
C ASN A 34 20.80 -8.42 -9.30
N GLY A 35 19.65 -7.80 -9.05
CA GLY A 35 18.58 -8.34 -8.22
C GLY A 35 18.77 -8.15 -6.71
N ARG A 36 19.92 -7.61 -6.25
CA ARG A 36 20.16 -7.37 -4.82
C ARG A 36 19.23 -6.29 -4.30
N ILE A 37 18.51 -6.59 -3.22
CA ILE A 37 17.65 -5.66 -2.53
C ILE A 37 18.49 -4.60 -1.80
N PHE A 38 18.06 -3.34 -1.87
CA PHE A 38 18.71 -2.27 -1.12
C PHE A 38 18.46 -2.46 0.39
N SER A 39 19.49 -2.19 1.19
CA SER A 39 19.40 -2.34 2.66
C SER A 39 18.53 -1.31 3.36
N ASP A 40 18.15 -0.25 2.65
CA ASP A 40 17.39 0.89 3.14
C ASP A 40 15.96 0.98 2.55
N ILE A 41 15.44 -0.12 1.99
CA ILE A 41 14.12 -0.16 1.36
C ILE A 41 13.01 0.22 2.34
N ASP A 42 13.12 -0.22 3.58
CA ASP A 42 12.19 0.10 4.65
C ASP A 42 12.13 1.61 4.93
N LYS A 43 13.29 2.26 5.02
CA LYS A 43 13.38 3.73 5.20
C LYS A 43 12.81 4.48 3.99
N ARG A 44 13.02 3.98 2.77
CA ARG A 44 12.47 4.58 1.55
C ARG A 44 10.96 4.59 1.54
N PHE A 45 10.36 3.45 1.87
CA PHE A 45 8.90 3.33 1.88
C PHE A 45 8.26 3.94 3.14
N ALA A 46 8.98 3.98 4.27
CA ALA A 46 8.58 4.78 5.43
C ALA A 46 8.49 6.27 5.07
N PHE A 47 9.56 6.83 4.47
CA PHE A 47 9.55 8.22 3.98
C PHE A 47 8.41 8.47 2.98
N PHE A 48 8.26 7.58 1.98
CA PHE A 48 7.19 7.73 0.99
C PHE A 48 5.80 7.77 1.63
N SER A 49 5.55 6.90 2.59
CA SER A 49 4.25 6.79 3.26
C SER A 49 3.91 8.05 4.05
N VAL A 50 4.84 8.58 4.84
CA VAL A 50 4.66 9.84 5.56
C VAL A 50 4.47 11.00 4.59
N ALA A 51 5.36 11.13 3.59
CA ALA A 51 5.29 12.22 2.62
C ALA A 51 4.01 12.19 1.77
N ALA A 52 3.46 11.01 1.47
CA ALA A 52 2.19 10.89 0.76
C ALA A 52 1.02 11.44 1.59
N ILE A 53 0.99 11.14 2.90
CA ILE A 53 -0.05 11.67 3.81
C ILE A 53 0.13 13.19 3.99
N ASP A 54 1.34 13.67 4.28
CA ASP A 54 1.62 15.10 4.46
C ASP A 54 1.33 15.94 3.19
N THR A 55 1.42 15.33 2.03
CA THR A 55 1.08 15.99 0.77
C THR A 55 -0.39 16.41 0.72
N LEU A 56 -1.28 15.67 1.35
CA LEU A 56 -2.72 15.98 1.35
C LEU A 56 -3.03 17.30 2.05
N THR A 57 -2.43 17.55 3.21
CA THR A 57 -2.59 18.85 3.91
C THR A 57 -1.97 19.98 3.12
N SER A 58 -0.79 19.76 2.50
CA SER A 58 -0.14 20.74 1.63
C SER A 58 -0.98 21.12 0.41
N LEU A 59 -1.86 20.22 -0.03
CA LEU A 59 -2.78 20.43 -1.15
C LEU A 59 -4.16 20.92 -0.71
N PHE A 60 -4.42 21.04 0.59
CA PHE A 60 -5.75 21.30 1.15
C PHE A 60 -6.83 20.33 0.62
N TRP A 61 -6.42 19.07 0.41
CA TRP A 61 -7.28 18.04 -0.16
C TRP A 61 -7.38 16.82 0.77
N ALA A 62 -8.54 16.66 1.40
CA ALA A 62 -8.89 15.49 2.19
C ALA A 62 -9.73 14.52 1.34
N PRO A 63 -9.15 13.43 0.81
CA PRO A 63 -9.91 12.44 0.06
C PRO A 63 -10.77 11.60 1.00
N ASP A 64 -11.93 11.12 0.52
CA ASP A 64 -12.77 10.19 1.28
C ASP A 64 -12.07 8.84 1.48
N VAL A 65 -11.32 8.39 0.47
CA VAL A 65 -10.64 7.09 0.46
C VAL A 65 -9.18 7.22 0.01
N PHE A 66 -8.28 6.63 0.79
CA PHE A 66 -6.87 6.48 0.45
C PHE A 66 -6.58 5.03 0.03
N ILE A 67 -6.29 4.81 -1.25
CA ILE A 67 -5.99 3.48 -1.77
C ILE A 67 -4.48 3.22 -1.73
N CYS A 68 -4.07 2.24 -0.94
CA CYS A 68 -2.69 1.87 -0.69
C CYS A 68 -2.33 0.59 -1.47
N ASN A 69 -1.43 0.69 -2.46
CA ASN A 69 -1.10 -0.43 -3.33
C ASN A 69 0.17 -1.17 -2.88
N ASP A 70 -0.02 -2.43 -2.49
CA ASP A 70 0.99 -3.41 -2.14
C ASP A 70 1.93 -2.98 -0.98
N TRP A 71 2.93 -3.82 -0.67
CA TRP A 71 3.84 -3.67 0.47
C TRP A 71 4.62 -2.35 0.51
N GLN A 72 4.77 -1.67 -0.63
CA GLN A 72 5.41 -0.35 -0.71
C GLN A 72 4.65 0.77 0.01
N THR A 73 3.35 0.62 0.17
CA THR A 73 2.48 1.60 0.81
C THR A 73 1.90 1.12 2.14
N SER A 74 2.42 0.00 2.63
CA SER A 74 1.89 -0.74 3.78
C SER A 74 1.96 -0.02 5.12
N PHE A 75 2.76 1.05 5.25
CA PHE A 75 2.80 1.87 6.46
C PHE A 75 1.62 2.84 6.54
N ILE A 76 1.02 3.22 5.39
CA ILE A 76 -0.02 4.26 5.34
C ILE A 76 -1.25 3.91 6.19
N PRO A 77 -1.83 2.70 6.12
CA PRO A 77 -2.99 2.38 6.97
C PRO A 77 -2.71 2.54 8.46
N ALA A 78 -1.57 2.04 8.95
CA ALA A 78 -1.20 2.16 10.35
C ALA A 78 -0.92 3.61 10.76
N LEU A 79 -0.22 4.39 9.94
CA LEU A 79 0.01 5.81 10.17
C LEU A 79 -1.30 6.58 10.27
N LEU A 80 -2.21 6.37 9.32
CA LEU A 80 -3.55 7.00 9.35
C LEU A 80 -4.28 6.65 10.65
N GLN A 81 -4.33 5.37 11.02
CA GLN A 81 -5.07 4.89 12.18
C GLN A 81 -4.48 5.40 13.50
N ASP A 82 -3.16 5.33 13.67
CA ASP A 82 -2.50 5.57 14.96
C ASP A 82 -2.16 7.03 15.19
N GLN A 83 -1.86 7.80 14.14
CA GLN A 83 -1.33 9.16 14.28
C GLN A 83 -2.23 10.23 13.66
N PHE A 84 -2.66 10.06 12.42
CA PHE A 84 -3.32 11.13 11.68
C PHE A 84 -4.84 11.18 11.92
N LYS A 85 -5.50 10.08 12.23
CA LYS A 85 -6.97 10.04 12.42
C LYS A 85 -7.47 10.90 13.60
N GLN A 86 -6.57 11.30 14.50
CA GLN A 86 -6.87 12.23 15.60
C GLN A 86 -7.01 13.68 15.11
N GLU A 87 -6.48 14.00 13.95
CA GLU A 87 -6.58 15.32 13.33
C GLU A 87 -7.89 15.43 12.55
N GLU A 88 -8.62 16.52 12.70
CA GLU A 88 -9.91 16.76 12.03
C GLU A 88 -9.80 16.55 10.50
N PHE A 89 -8.71 16.98 9.91
CA PHE A 89 -8.44 16.87 8.47
C PHE A 89 -8.48 15.42 7.95
N TYR A 90 -8.03 14.46 8.75
CA TYR A 90 -7.93 13.03 8.35
C TYR A 90 -9.03 12.16 8.98
N SER A 91 -9.83 12.69 9.89
CA SER A 91 -10.74 11.92 10.75
C SER A 91 -11.75 11.05 9.99
N ASN A 92 -12.24 11.52 8.86
CA ASN A 92 -13.23 10.82 8.02
C ASN A 92 -12.62 9.97 6.91
N MET A 93 -11.28 10.06 6.72
CA MET A 93 -10.59 9.35 5.64
C MET A 93 -10.59 7.85 5.90
N LYS A 94 -10.93 7.07 4.89
CA LYS A 94 -10.87 5.61 4.88
C LYS A 94 -9.64 5.11 4.16
N SER A 95 -9.07 4.01 4.63
CA SER A 95 -7.93 3.35 3.97
C SER A 95 -8.35 2.03 3.35
N VAL A 96 -7.97 1.83 2.09
CA VAL A 96 -8.15 0.58 1.36
C VAL A 96 -6.77 0.03 1.02
N TYR A 97 -6.44 -1.14 1.53
CA TYR A 97 -5.17 -1.78 1.25
C TYR A 97 -5.32 -2.82 0.13
N VAL A 98 -4.55 -2.69 -0.94
CA VAL A 98 -4.63 -3.57 -2.12
C VAL A 98 -3.39 -4.45 -2.20
N ILE A 99 -3.56 -5.76 -2.16
CA ILE A 99 -2.48 -6.75 -2.24
C ILE A 99 -2.39 -7.29 -3.67
N HIS A 100 -1.21 -7.15 -4.29
CA HIS A 100 -0.89 -7.68 -5.61
C HIS A 100 0.10 -8.83 -5.57
N SER A 101 0.92 -8.90 -4.51
CA SER A 101 2.00 -9.89 -4.41
C SER A 101 2.24 -10.34 -2.99
N VAL A 102 2.74 -11.58 -2.82
CA VAL A 102 3.22 -12.10 -1.54
C VAL A 102 4.68 -12.49 -1.70
N ASN A 103 5.56 -11.54 -1.49
CA ASN A 103 7.01 -11.72 -1.61
C ASN A 103 7.72 -11.49 -0.26
N ASN A 104 9.01 -11.82 -0.18
CA ASN A 104 9.80 -11.68 1.04
C ASN A 104 10.22 -10.24 1.35
N TYR A 105 10.08 -9.30 0.40
CA TYR A 105 10.45 -7.89 0.57
C TYR A 105 9.48 -7.12 1.49
N ARG A 106 8.33 -7.68 1.76
CA ARG A 106 7.30 -7.10 2.64
C ARG A 106 7.62 -7.16 4.14
N LYS A 107 8.74 -7.77 4.53
CA LYS A 107 9.11 -7.90 5.95
C LYS A 107 10.14 -6.84 6.32
N PHE A 108 9.76 -5.94 7.19
CA PHE A 108 10.59 -4.83 7.64
C PHE A 108 11.01 -4.97 9.09
N SER A 109 12.08 -4.26 9.44
CA SER A 109 12.63 -4.22 10.80
C SER A 109 11.68 -3.53 11.78
N ASN A 110 11.64 -3.99 13.02
CA ASN A 110 10.96 -3.27 14.10
C ASN A 110 11.46 -1.85 14.26
N SER A 111 12.77 -1.61 14.05
CA SER A 111 13.36 -0.26 14.17
C SER A 111 12.75 0.76 13.20
N THR A 112 12.25 0.31 12.05
CA THR A 112 11.55 1.20 11.11
C THR A 112 10.19 1.60 11.64
N TYR A 113 9.47 0.68 12.28
CA TYR A 113 8.21 0.99 12.95
C TYR A 113 8.42 1.90 14.16
N ASP A 114 9.46 1.64 14.97
CA ASP A 114 9.83 2.49 16.10
C ASP A 114 10.18 3.92 15.65
N MET A 115 10.89 4.06 14.51
CA MET A 115 11.20 5.36 13.89
C MET A 115 9.94 6.12 13.45
N LEU A 116 8.90 5.40 13.01
CA LEU A 116 7.62 5.96 12.64
C LEU A 116 6.67 6.18 13.84
N GLY A 117 7.08 5.83 15.05
CA GLY A 117 6.22 5.86 16.24
C GLY A 117 5.08 4.85 16.22
N LEU A 118 5.19 3.82 15.39
CA LEU A 118 4.19 2.77 15.25
C LEU A 118 4.51 1.57 16.15
N THR A 119 3.49 0.98 16.74
CA THR A 119 3.59 -0.23 17.59
C THR A 119 2.85 -1.41 16.96
N PRO A 120 3.42 -2.05 15.93
CA PRO A 120 2.74 -3.17 15.28
C PRO A 120 2.58 -4.35 16.23
N ASN A 121 1.54 -5.15 16.01
CA ASN A 121 1.30 -6.39 16.77
C ASN A 121 2.42 -7.41 16.44
N LYS A 122 3.45 -7.49 17.30
CA LYS A 122 4.74 -8.16 17.03
C LYS A 122 4.91 -9.50 17.69
N SER A 123 5.42 -10.45 16.92
CA SER A 123 6.24 -11.54 17.46
C SER A 123 7.50 -11.69 16.60
N GLY A 124 8.65 -11.17 17.04
CA GLY A 124 9.93 -11.34 16.34
C GLY A 124 10.64 -10.05 15.93
N LYS A 125 11.78 -10.19 15.21
CA LYS A 125 12.62 -9.07 14.76
C LYS A 125 12.10 -8.33 13.54
N LEU A 126 11.25 -8.99 12.75
CA LEU A 126 10.68 -8.47 11.52
C LEU A 126 9.16 -8.45 11.61
N VAL A 127 8.56 -7.40 11.11
CA VAL A 127 7.11 -7.24 10.95
C VAL A 127 6.74 -7.63 9.52
N ASP A 128 5.69 -8.42 9.37
CA ASP A 128 5.07 -8.65 8.06
C ASP A 128 4.15 -7.46 7.76
N ASN A 129 4.57 -6.64 6.81
CA ASN A 129 3.88 -5.40 6.47
C ASN A 129 2.48 -5.62 5.90
N HIS A 130 2.24 -6.74 5.22
CA HIS A 130 0.88 -7.06 4.78
C HIS A 130 -0.04 -7.28 5.98
N ILE A 131 0.41 -8.05 6.97
CA ILE A 131 -0.38 -8.30 8.18
C ILE A 131 -0.68 -6.96 8.88
N ASN A 132 0.33 -6.14 9.10
CA ASN A 132 0.14 -4.86 9.76
C ASN A 132 -0.79 -3.91 8.96
N ALA A 133 -0.67 -3.88 7.64
CA ALA A 133 -1.53 -3.05 6.79
C ALA A 133 -2.99 -3.55 6.79
N ILE A 134 -3.21 -4.87 6.75
CA ILE A 134 -4.55 -5.48 6.81
C ILE A 134 -5.22 -5.12 8.15
N GLU A 135 -4.50 -5.29 9.27
CA GLU A 135 -5.02 -5.02 10.62
C GLU A 135 -5.43 -3.55 10.83
N ASN A 136 -4.89 -2.63 10.05
CA ASN A 136 -5.10 -1.18 10.19
C ASN A 136 -5.90 -0.54 9.03
N SER A 137 -6.34 -1.31 8.05
CA SER A 137 -7.14 -0.77 6.94
C SER A 137 -8.64 -1.03 7.11
N ASP A 138 -9.46 -0.11 6.60
CA ASP A 138 -10.92 -0.23 6.63
C ASP A 138 -11.41 -1.34 5.67
N LEU A 139 -10.66 -1.62 4.60
CA LEU A 139 -10.90 -2.70 3.65
C LEU A 139 -9.57 -3.20 3.06
N THR A 140 -9.45 -4.50 2.88
CA THR A 140 -8.34 -5.11 2.13
C THR A 140 -8.85 -5.76 0.85
N ILE A 141 -8.22 -5.47 -0.29
CA ILE A 141 -8.54 -6.05 -1.59
C ILE A 141 -7.36 -6.90 -2.06
N ALA A 142 -7.59 -8.17 -2.37
CA ALA A 142 -6.62 -9.04 -3.03
C ALA A 142 -6.88 -9.09 -4.53
N ILE A 143 -5.97 -8.57 -5.34
CA ILE A 143 -6.04 -8.68 -6.81
C ILE A 143 -5.37 -9.98 -7.23
N ASN A 144 -6.18 -11.00 -7.43
CA ASN A 144 -5.72 -12.36 -7.71
C ASN A 144 -5.59 -12.60 -9.21
N TYR A 145 -4.43 -12.24 -9.77
CA TYR A 145 -4.14 -12.56 -11.17
C TYR A 145 -3.98 -14.08 -11.33
N GLU A 146 -4.61 -14.66 -12.32
CA GLU A 146 -4.46 -16.09 -12.67
C GLU A 146 -2.99 -16.49 -12.83
N SER A 147 -2.17 -15.58 -13.37
CA SER A 147 -0.72 -15.77 -13.55
C SER A 147 0.09 -15.74 -12.27
N SER A 148 -0.33 -14.97 -11.27
CA SER A 148 0.43 -14.76 -10.01
C SER A 148 0.05 -15.76 -8.92
N LYS A 149 -1.15 -16.36 -9.01
CA LYS A 149 -1.70 -17.28 -8.00
C LYS A 149 -1.63 -16.69 -6.58
N LEU A 150 -2.01 -15.40 -6.45
CA LEU A 150 -1.88 -14.65 -5.20
C LEU A 150 -2.53 -15.39 -4.04
N MET A 151 -3.80 -15.81 -4.20
CA MET A 151 -4.54 -16.49 -3.13
C MET A 151 -3.92 -17.83 -2.74
N GLU A 152 -3.42 -18.63 -3.72
CA GLU A 152 -2.69 -19.86 -3.40
C GLU A 152 -1.41 -19.59 -2.59
N ASN A 153 -0.67 -18.53 -2.94
CA ASN A 153 0.55 -18.14 -2.25
C ASN A 153 0.26 -17.56 -0.86
N MET A 154 -0.84 -16.83 -0.70
CA MET A 154 -1.28 -16.31 0.59
C MET A 154 -1.69 -17.45 1.54
N LYS A 155 -2.45 -18.45 1.05
CA LYS A 155 -2.84 -19.65 1.82
C LYS A 155 -1.65 -20.44 2.38
N LYS A 156 -0.51 -20.47 1.66
CA LYS A 156 0.73 -21.10 2.16
C LYS A 156 1.34 -20.37 3.37
N GLN A 157 0.90 -19.15 3.63
CA GLN A 157 1.36 -18.31 4.74
C GLN A 157 0.21 -18.12 5.73
N ARG A 158 0.04 -19.13 6.57
CA ARG A 158 -1.10 -19.31 7.45
C ARG A 158 -1.51 -18.02 8.18
N LYS A 159 -0.59 -17.36 8.88
CA LYS A 159 -0.89 -16.13 9.64
C LYS A 159 -1.41 -15.00 8.75
N LEU A 160 -0.80 -14.80 7.57
CA LEU A 160 -1.23 -13.78 6.62
C LEU A 160 -2.64 -14.07 6.10
N PHE A 161 -2.90 -15.33 5.75
CA PHE A 161 -4.21 -15.74 5.25
C PHE A 161 -5.29 -15.60 6.31
N GLU A 162 -5.03 -16.07 7.54
CA GLU A 162 -5.96 -15.94 8.68
C GLU A 162 -6.26 -14.46 8.98
N THR A 163 -5.25 -13.58 8.95
CA THR A 163 -5.45 -12.13 9.12
C THR A 163 -6.31 -11.56 8.01
N PHE A 164 -6.08 -11.95 6.75
CA PHE A 164 -6.90 -11.49 5.63
C PHE A 164 -8.36 -11.91 5.78
N GLU A 165 -8.63 -13.21 6.07
CA GLU A 165 -9.99 -13.74 6.22
C GLU A 165 -10.74 -13.14 7.42
N SER A 166 -10.04 -12.76 8.48
CA SER A 166 -10.65 -12.20 9.70
C SER A 166 -10.96 -10.71 9.65
N ASN A 167 -10.46 -10.02 8.64
CA ASN A 167 -10.71 -8.59 8.44
C ASN A 167 -11.67 -8.36 7.26
N ASN A 168 -12.16 -7.12 7.11
CA ASN A 168 -12.98 -6.76 5.96
C ASN A 168 -12.19 -6.93 4.68
N ASN A 169 -12.58 -7.85 3.84
CA ASN A 169 -11.81 -8.24 2.66
C ASN A 169 -12.65 -8.46 1.40
N LEU A 170 -11.99 -8.35 0.26
CA LEU A 170 -12.52 -8.66 -1.06
C LEU A 170 -11.43 -9.32 -1.92
N VAL A 171 -11.79 -10.38 -2.63
CA VAL A 171 -10.92 -10.98 -3.66
C VAL A 171 -11.48 -10.61 -5.04
N ILE A 172 -10.62 -10.07 -5.90
CA ILE A 172 -10.95 -9.80 -7.31
C ILE A 172 -10.06 -10.68 -8.18
N ASP A 173 -10.68 -11.62 -8.87
CA ASP A 173 -9.98 -12.51 -9.80
C ASP A 173 -9.79 -11.82 -11.15
N ILE A 174 -8.55 -11.79 -11.63
CA ILE A 174 -8.18 -11.23 -12.93
C ILE A 174 -7.73 -12.37 -13.85
N PRO A 175 -8.42 -12.58 -14.98
CA PRO A 175 -8.08 -13.65 -15.93
C PRO A 175 -6.71 -13.38 -16.59
N LYS A 176 -6.09 -14.45 -17.11
CA LYS A 176 -4.78 -14.35 -17.78
C LYS A 176 -4.82 -13.43 -19.01
N LYS A 177 -5.93 -13.45 -19.76
CA LYS A 177 -6.15 -12.53 -20.88
C LYS A 177 -7.02 -11.37 -20.40
N THR A 178 -6.46 -10.19 -20.37
CA THR A 178 -7.17 -8.96 -19.99
C THR A 178 -7.43 -8.09 -21.21
N ASN A 179 -8.54 -7.38 -21.16
CA ASN A 179 -8.92 -6.33 -22.12
C ASN A 179 -9.42 -5.10 -21.34
N ARG A 180 -9.83 -4.08 -22.06
CA ARG A 180 -10.36 -2.85 -21.46
C ARG A 180 -11.61 -3.10 -20.60
N GLU A 181 -12.42 -4.04 -20.95
CA GLU A 181 -13.67 -4.36 -20.26
C GLU A 181 -13.41 -4.96 -18.88
N VAL A 182 -12.51 -5.95 -18.79
CA VAL A 182 -12.05 -6.53 -17.51
C VAL A 182 -11.55 -5.44 -16.55
N TRP A 183 -10.75 -4.53 -17.04
CA TRP A 183 -10.24 -3.42 -16.20
C TRP A 183 -11.32 -2.44 -15.78
N LYS A 184 -12.30 -2.18 -16.65
CA LYS A 184 -13.45 -1.34 -16.34
C LYS A 184 -14.33 -1.99 -15.25
N GLU A 185 -14.62 -3.29 -15.38
CA GLU A 185 -15.38 -4.05 -14.37
C GLU A 185 -14.63 -4.07 -13.03
N THR A 186 -13.32 -4.33 -13.06
CA THR A 186 -12.47 -4.28 -11.87
C THR A 186 -12.54 -2.91 -11.18
N ALA A 187 -12.38 -1.83 -11.94
CA ALA A 187 -12.46 -0.48 -11.43
C ALA A 187 -13.85 -0.16 -10.83
N ASN A 188 -14.92 -0.54 -11.52
CA ASN A 188 -16.28 -0.36 -11.03
C ASN A 188 -16.54 -1.14 -9.73
N THR A 189 -15.98 -2.34 -9.62
CA THR A 189 -16.08 -3.15 -8.40
C THR A 189 -15.38 -2.46 -7.24
N ILE A 190 -14.15 -1.98 -7.44
CA ILE A 190 -13.38 -1.25 -6.43
C ILE A 190 -14.13 0.03 -6.02
N GLU A 191 -14.59 0.82 -6.99
CA GLU A 191 -15.35 2.03 -6.72
C GLU A 191 -16.62 1.75 -5.91
N SER A 192 -17.37 0.70 -6.29
CA SER A 192 -18.60 0.32 -5.60
C SER A 192 -18.38 -0.06 -4.13
N VAL A 193 -17.29 -0.75 -3.81
CA VAL A 193 -16.98 -1.11 -2.43
C VAL A 193 -16.44 0.08 -1.64
N CYS A 194 -15.62 0.93 -2.27
CA CYS A 194 -15.11 2.15 -1.64
C CYS A 194 -16.24 3.13 -1.25
N ARG A 195 -17.30 3.23 -2.08
CA ARG A 195 -18.46 4.09 -1.78
C ARG A 195 -19.32 3.62 -0.60
N LYS A 196 -19.08 2.40 -0.09
CA LYS A 196 -19.82 1.81 1.04
C LYS A 196 -19.05 1.90 2.37
N LEU A 197 -17.79 2.36 2.33
CA LEU A 197 -16.98 2.62 3.52
C LEU A 197 -17.37 3.94 4.20
#